data_97e113cf7fb842794ed56b454ae5ee6c
#
_entry.id   97e113cf7fb842794ed56b454ae5ee6c
#
_cell.length_a   1.000
_cell.length_b   1.000
_cell.length_c   1.000
_cell.angle_alpha   90.00
_cell.angle_beta   90.00
_cell.angle_gamma   90.00
#
_symmetry.space_group_name_H-M   'P 1'
#
loop_
_entity.id
_entity.type
_entity.pdbx_description
1 polymer ?
#
loop_
_entity_poly.entity_id
_entity_poly.type
_entity_poly.pdbx_seq_one_letter_code
_entity_poly.pdbx_strand_id
1 'polypeptide(L)'
;MLHKLSLLLLVVATFCSCYDHRDEPPINGGAMSGNCDISQLYQLCQGGCHTISSDIVCVGRVTSSDSVGNFYRSMFVEDSTAAVEILLGTYNIEAQYPVGVVVELHLKGCAVMVKEEILQVGLPPQSFDTAPREFESQVVIDRHIIRGSSVEDIEPLVCNIPSLDTSLCGRFVKVTDIWHAPLTDSDEESSMVEYHRFSNDNEDIVYTYISPYAEFASMPIPAEFVSVQGILFYESVKNEKSRQFVIRPRFKDDISTINSTH
;
A
#
# COMPACT_ATOMS: atom_id res chain seq x y z
N MET A 1 -48.48 6.87 36.35
CA MET A 1 -47.81 7.50 35.19
C MET A 1 -46.32 7.71 35.38
N LEU A 2 -45.85 8.19 36.55
CA LEU A 2 -44.43 8.38 36.83
C LEU A 2 -43.54 7.13 36.75
N HIS A 3 -44.05 5.95 37.21
CA HIS A 3 -43.26 4.71 37.17
C HIS A 3 -43.00 4.18 35.73
N LYS A 4 -43.90 4.42 34.79
CA LYS A 4 -43.70 4.06 33.38
C LYS A 4 -42.69 4.98 32.67
N LEU A 5 -42.65 6.24 33.06
CA LEU A 5 -41.71 7.22 32.53
C LEU A 5 -40.28 6.94 33.04
N SER A 6 -40.14 6.54 34.32
CA SER A 6 -38.85 6.19 34.94
C SER A 6 -38.28 4.90 34.30
N LEU A 7 -39.09 3.92 33.96
CA LEU A 7 -38.66 2.68 33.30
C LEU A 7 -38.23 2.95 31.87
N LEU A 8 -38.92 3.86 31.15
CA LEU A 8 -38.55 4.22 29.78
C LEU A 8 -37.21 4.99 29.74
N LEU A 9 -36.96 5.85 30.71
CA LEU A 9 -35.68 6.57 30.85
C LEU A 9 -34.52 5.62 31.19
N LEU A 10 -34.76 4.59 32.00
CA LEU A 10 -33.74 3.58 32.31
C LEU A 10 -33.38 2.71 31.08
N VAL A 11 -34.36 2.36 30.24
CA VAL A 11 -34.12 1.60 29.01
C VAL A 11 -33.35 2.42 27.96
N VAL A 12 -33.64 3.74 27.85
CA VAL A 12 -32.91 4.62 26.93
C VAL A 12 -31.46 4.82 27.40
N ALA A 13 -31.20 4.90 28.72
CA ALA A 13 -29.86 5.03 29.26
C ALA A 13 -28.97 3.76 29.01
N THR A 14 -29.57 2.57 28.90
CA THR A 14 -28.84 1.34 28.63
C THR A 14 -28.46 1.17 27.15
N PHE A 15 -29.09 1.88 26.22
CA PHE A 15 -28.72 1.87 24.80
C PHE A 15 -27.64 2.92 24.44
N CYS A 16 -27.37 3.90 25.31
CA CYS A 16 -26.31 4.89 25.08
C CYS A 16 -24.90 4.45 25.58
N SER A 17 -24.75 3.23 26.10
CA SER A 17 -23.53 2.82 26.81
C SER A 17 -22.62 1.86 26.07
N CYS A 18 -22.73 1.70 24.77
CA CYS A 18 -21.82 0.82 24.01
C CYS A 18 -21.49 1.36 22.62
N TYR A 19 -21.11 2.62 22.51
CA TYR A 19 -20.25 3.06 21.42
C TYR A 19 -18.85 3.27 22.01
N ASP A 20 -18.26 2.14 22.36
CA ASP A 20 -16.85 2.09 22.70
C ASP A 20 -16.08 2.24 21.38
N HIS A 21 -15.14 3.15 21.28
CA HIS A 21 -14.24 3.40 20.14
C HIS A 21 -13.31 2.21 19.89
N ARG A 22 -13.84 0.98 19.89
CA ARG A 22 -13.09 -0.26 19.72
C ARG A 22 -12.55 -0.47 18.30
N ASP A 23 -12.98 0.37 17.36
CA ASP A 23 -12.58 0.26 15.95
C ASP A 23 -11.47 1.26 15.59
N GLU A 24 -11.03 2.09 16.52
CA GLU A 24 -9.89 2.97 16.31
C GLU A 24 -8.59 2.25 16.68
N PRO A 25 -7.57 2.25 15.80
CA PRO A 25 -6.28 1.65 16.12
C PRO A 25 -5.60 2.42 17.27
N PRO A 26 -4.74 1.75 18.04
CA PRO A 26 -4.00 2.40 19.11
C PRO A 26 -3.15 3.54 18.54
N ILE A 27 -3.28 4.74 19.15
CA ILE A 27 -2.57 5.94 18.72
C ILE A 27 -1.46 6.25 19.72
N ASN A 28 -0.22 6.32 19.22
CA ASN A 28 0.90 6.83 19.99
C ASN A 28 1.02 8.35 19.78
N GLY A 29 0.73 9.12 20.81
CA GLY A 29 0.90 10.59 20.81
C GLY A 29 2.35 11.04 21.09
N GLY A 30 3.27 10.12 21.36
CA GLY A 30 4.69 10.38 21.59
C GLY A 30 5.55 10.25 20.36
N ALA A 31 6.87 10.34 20.57
CA ALA A 31 7.84 10.07 19.51
C ALA A 31 7.83 8.57 19.15
N MET A 32 7.70 8.27 17.87
CA MET A 32 7.81 6.91 17.34
C MET A 32 9.29 6.50 17.32
N SER A 33 9.60 5.28 17.75
CA SER A 33 10.98 4.80 17.79
C SER A 33 11.08 3.33 17.42
N GLY A 34 11.93 3.03 16.41
CA GLY A 34 12.28 1.67 16.00
C GLY A 34 13.67 1.27 16.45
N ASN A 35 13.93 -0.02 16.40
CA ASN A 35 15.24 -0.61 16.63
C ASN A 35 15.79 -1.36 15.39
N CYS A 36 15.07 -1.29 14.28
CA CYS A 36 15.41 -1.98 13.04
C CYS A 36 14.88 -1.18 11.84
N ASP A 37 15.71 -1.02 10.81
CA ASP A 37 15.29 -0.46 9.53
C ASP A 37 14.58 -1.54 8.69
N ILE A 38 13.65 -1.12 7.82
CA ILE A 38 12.90 -2.05 6.96
C ILE A 38 13.85 -2.86 6.06
N SER A 39 14.92 -2.25 5.54
CA SER A 39 15.91 -2.94 4.71
C SER A 39 16.60 -4.11 5.41
N GLN A 40 16.75 -4.06 6.74
CA GLN A 40 17.38 -5.15 7.50
C GLN A 40 16.50 -6.41 7.57
N LEU A 41 15.17 -6.27 7.40
CA LEU A 41 14.25 -7.39 7.38
C LEU A 41 14.48 -8.32 6.16
N TYR A 42 14.98 -7.78 5.04
CA TYR A 42 15.33 -8.60 3.87
C TYR A 42 16.38 -9.67 4.19
N GLN A 43 17.28 -9.40 5.13
CA GLN A 43 18.30 -10.36 5.55
C GLN A 43 17.69 -11.58 6.28
N LEU A 44 16.53 -11.40 6.91
CA LEU A 44 15.82 -12.48 7.59
C LEU A 44 15.12 -13.43 6.60
N CYS A 45 14.85 -12.97 5.38
CA CYS A 45 14.11 -13.71 4.36
C CYS A 45 14.97 -14.65 3.52
N GLN A 46 16.26 -14.78 3.80
CA GLN A 46 17.16 -15.70 3.10
C GLN A 46 16.67 -17.15 3.31
N GLY A 47 16.13 -17.74 2.24
CA GLY A 47 15.59 -19.12 2.27
C GLY A 47 14.07 -19.24 2.40
N GLY A 48 13.32 -18.13 2.31
CA GLY A 48 11.86 -18.14 2.28
C GLY A 48 11.20 -17.41 3.45
N CYS A 49 10.07 -17.93 3.91
CA CYS A 49 9.31 -17.32 5.01
C CYS A 49 10.01 -17.54 6.36
N HIS A 50 10.23 -16.44 7.09
CA HIS A 50 10.87 -16.46 8.41
C HIS A 50 9.94 -15.89 9.48
N THR A 51 9.78 -16.63 10.59
CA THR A 51 9.03 -16.13 11.77
C THR A 51 9.97 -15.39 12.71
N ILE A 52 9.64 -14.15 13.02
CA ILE A 52 10.43 -13.26 13.87
C ILE A 52 10.19 -13.62 15.35
N SER A 53 11.24 -14.05 16.04
CA SER A 53 11.20 -14.37 17.49
C SER A 53 11.72 -13.22 18.36
N SER A 54 12.56 -12.37 17.82
CA SER A 54 13.15 -11.21 18.51
C SER A 54 12.20 -10.02 18.55
N ASP A 55 12.46 -9.10 19.45
CA ASP A 55 11.67 -7.89 19.63
C ASP A 55 12.14 -6.82 18.62
N ILE A 56 11.62 -6.94 17.40
CA ILE A 56 11.91 -6.02 16.29
C ILE A 56 10.77 -5.02 16.18
N VAL A 57 11.12 -3.74 16.16
CA VAL A 57 10.20 -2.63 15.89
C VAL A 57 10.77 -1.80 14.74
N CYS A 58 10.03 -1.71 13.64
CA CYS A 58 10.32 -0.79 12.53
C CYS A 58 9.38 0.40 12.59
N VAL A 59 9.86 1.56 12.13
CA VAL A 59 9.04 2.78 12.00
C VAL A 59 9.04 3.19 10.54
N GLY A 60 7.87 3.47 10.00
CA GLY A 60 7.73 3.94 8.61
C GLY A 60 6.46 4.74 8.40
N ARG A 61 6.28 5.23 7.18
CA ARG A 61 5.09 5.97 6.75
C ARG A 61 4.24 5.11 5.82
N VAL A 62 2.94 5.18 5.98
CA VAL A 62 1.99 4.56 5.06
C VAL A 62 2.03 5.29 3.73
N THR A 63 2.21 4.54 2.64
CA THR A 63 2.37 5.10 1.28
C THR A 63 1.27 4.67 0.31
N SER A 64 0.46 3.66 0.62
CA SER A 64 -0.65 3.19 -0.20
C SER A 64 -2.02 3.49 0.43
N SER A 65 -3.08 3.40 -0.38
CA SER A 65 -4.47 3.57 0.06
C SER A 65 -5.37 2.54 -0.61
N ASP A 66 -6.33 2.00 0.13
CA ASP A 66 -7.38 1.14 -0.38
C ASP A 66 -8.69 1.89 -0.66
N SER A 67 -8.74 3.21 -0.40
CA SER A 67 -9.97 4.02 -0.43
C SER A 67 -10.63 4.07 -1.81
N VAL A 68 -9.84 3.97 -2.88
CA VAL A 68 -10.33 4.04 -4.26
C VAL A 68 -10.21 2.70 -5.02
N GLY A 69 -9.90 1.61 -4.33
CA GLY A 69 -9.99 0.24 -4.85
C GLY A 69 -8.84 -0.23 -5.74
N ASN A 70 -7.72 0.50 -5.85
CA ASN A 70 -6.54 0.03 -6.60
C ASN A 70 -5.61 -0.84 -5.75
N PHE A 71 -5.72 -0.79 -4.42
CA PHE A 71 -5.09 -1.67 -3.46
C PHE A 71 -6.16 -2.42 -2.66
N TYR A 72 -5.80 -3.59 -2.15
CA TYR A 72 -6.78 -4.47 -1.55
C TYR A 72 -6.16 -5.31 -0.43
N ARG A 73 -6.69 -5.17 0.79
CA ARG A 73 -6.32 -5.97 1.97
C ARG A 73 -4.84 -5.96 2.31
N SER A 74 -4.13 -4.93 1.89
CA SER A 74 -2.74 -4.68 2.25
C SER A 74 -2.46 -3.20 2.30
N MET A 75 -1.42 -2.82 3.05
CA MET A 75 -0.88 -1.46 3.01
C MET A 75 0.63 -1.51 2.88
N PHE A 76 1.18 -0.52 2.18
CA PHE A 76 2.62 -0.33 2.05
C PHE A 76 3.09 0.67 3.09
N VAL A 77 4.19 0.33 3.75
CA VAL A 77 4.87 1.18 4.72
C VAL A 77 6.32 1.33 4.27
N GLU A 78 6.82 2.56 4.27
CA GLU A 78 8.16 2.91 3.78
C GLU A 78 8.92 3.68 4.84
N ASP A 79 10.21 3.35 5.02
CA ASP A 79 11.20 4.17 5.71
C ASP A 79 12.23 4.75 4.72
N SER A 80 13.29 5.39 5.23
CA SER A 80 14.35 5.92 4.37
C SER A 80 15.14 4.84 3.62
N THR A 81 15.03 3.57 4.03
CA THR A 81 15.87 2.47 3.53
C THR A 81 15.16 1.53 2.57
N ALA A 82 13.87 1.22 2.81
CA ALA A 82 13.08 0.29 2.00
C ALA A 82 11.58 0.44 2.26
N ALA A 83 10.79 -0.41 1.61
CA ALA A 83 9.35 -0.53 1.84
C ALA A 83 8.96 -1.97 2.20
N VAL A 84 7.81 -2.12 2.84
CA VAL A 84 7.22 -3.40 3.23
C VAL A 84 5.72 -3.38 2.98
N GLU A 85 5.19 -4.48 2.46
CA GLU A 85 3.75 -4.73 2.35
C GLU A 85 3.26 -5.45 3.61
N ILE A 86 2.30 -4.86 4.29
CA ILE A 86 1.62 -5.45 5.45
C ILE A 86 0.34 -6.11 4.96
N LEU A 87 0.22 -7.43 5.16
CA LEU A 87 -0.93 -8.22 4.72
C LEU A 87 -2.07 -8.09 5.74
N LEU A 88 -3.11 -7.36 5.38
CA LEU A 88 -4.25 -7.07 6.26
C LEU A 88 -5.51 -7.81 5.79
N GLY A 89 -6.15 -8.56 6.67
CA GLY A 89 -7.39 -9.27 6.37
C GLY A 89 -8.65 -8.39 6.53
N THR A 90 -8.51 -7.08 6.41
CA THR A 90 -9.57 -6.09 6.61
C THR A 90 -9.72 -5.15 5.44
N TYR A 91 -10.78 -4.36 5.46
CA TYR A 91 -11.10 -3.33 4.47
C TYR A 91 -11.11 -1.96 5.13
N ASN A 92 -11.17 -0.90 4.30
CA ASN A 92 -11.22 0.47 4.75
C ASN A 92 -9.98 0.85 5.61
N ILE A 93 -8.83 0.39 5.14
CA ILE A 93 -7.54 0.56 5.79
C ILE A 93 -7.18 2.04 5.88
N GLU A 94 -7.47 2.80 4.81
CA GLU A 94 -7.23 4.25 4.74
C GLU A 94 -7.88 5.04 5.89
N ALA A 95 -9.07 4.66 6.33
CA ALA A 95 -9.74 5.33 7.45
C ALA A 95 -8.97 5.19 8.77
N GLN A 96 -8.27 4.09 8.94
CA GLN A 96 -7.48 3.79 10.14
C GLN A 96 -6.02 4.20 9.99
N TYR A 97 -5.44 3.99 8.83
CA TYR A 97 -4.04 4.22 8.50
C TYR A 97 -3.92 5.07 7.22
N PRO A 98 -4.26 6.37 7.27
CA PRO A 98 -4.21 7.23 6.10
C PRO A 98 -2.79 7.37 5.54
N VAL A 99 -2.69 7.63 4.23
CA VAL A 99 -1.41 7.92 3.59
C VAL A 99 -0.69 9.05 4.31
N GLY A 100 0.60 8.87 4.58
CA GLY A 100 1.43 9.83 5.31
C GLY A 100 1.44 9.65 6.83
N VAL A 101 0.57 8.80 7.40
CA VAL A 101 0.65 8.51 8.84
C VAL A 101 1.90 7.67 9.13
N VAL A 102 2.58 8.00 10.24
CA VAL A 102 3.70 7.21 10.76
C VAL A 102 3.14 6.04 11.57
N VAL A 103 3.73 4.85 11.39
CA VAL A 103 3.38 3.65 12.14
C VAL A 103 4.61 2.99 12.73
N GLU A 104 4.48 2.42 13.93
CA GLU A 104 5.40 1.44 14.49
C GLU A 104 4.91 0.03 14.16
N LEU A 105 5.77 -0.78 13.61
CA LEU A 105 5.52 -2.18 13.27
C LEU A 105 6.20 -3.08 14.31
N HIS A 106 5.45 -3.63 15.23
CA HIS A 106 5.92 -4.55 16.28
C HIS A 106 5.91 -5.98 15.73
N LEU A 107 7.05 -6.46 15.25
CA LEU A 107 7.16 -7.63 14.39
C LEU A 107 7.39 -8.96 15.12
N LYS A 108 7.56 -8.96 16.45
CA LYS A 108 7.69 -10.20 17.21
C LYS A 108 6.46 -11.09 17.08
N GLY A 109 6.66 -12.31 16.61
CA GLY A 109 5.58 -13.26 16.32
C GLY A 109 4.99 -13.15 14.92
N CYS A 110 5.38 -12.13 14.13
CA CYS A 110 5.05 -12.03 12.72
C CYS A 110 5.95 -12.92 11.87
N ALA A 111 5.55 -13.14 10.63
CA ALA A 111 6.38 -13.75 9.60
C ALA A 111 6.71 -12.73 8.51
N VAL A 112 7.91 -12.85 7.95
CA VAL A 112 8.40 -12.05 6.83
C VAL A 112 8.82 -12.95 5.68
N MET A 113 8.62 -12.49 4.45
CA MET A 113 9.04 -13.16 3.23
C MET A 113 9.21 -12.13 2.11
N VAL A 114 10.14 -12.35 1.21
CA VAL A 114 10.19 -11.62 -0.07
C VAL A 114 9.40 -12.42 -1.10
N LYS A 115 8.38 -11.79 -1.66
CA LYS A 115 7.57 -12.34 -2.75
C LYS A 115 7.53 -11.33 -3.89
N GLU A 116 7.91 -11.76 -5.08
CA GLU A 116 7.93 -10.90 -6.27
C GLU A 116 8.69 -9.57 -6.04
N GLU A 117 9.84 -9.67 -5.39
CA GLU A 117 10.74 -8.56 -5.00
C GLU A 117 10.19 -7.65 -3.90
N ILE A 118 8.99 -7.92 -3.37
CA ILE A 118 8.38 -7.14 -2.30
C ILE A 118 8.51 -7.88 -0.97
N LEU A 119 9.01 -7.18 0.04
CA LEU A 119 9.02 -7.67 1.41
C LEU A 119 7.60 -7.66 1.96
N GLN A 120 7.10 -8.81 2.39
CA GLN A 120 5.77 -8.97 2.98
C GLN A 120 5.86 -9.30 4.46
N VAL A 121 4.98 -8.72 5.26
CA VAL A 121 4.78 -9.01 6.69
C VAL A 121 3.35 -9.45 6.93
N GLY A 122 3.19 -10.52 7.70
CA GLY A 122 1.90 -11.04 8.12
C GLY A 122 2.02 -11.99 9.30
N LEU A 123 0.98 -12.78 9.55
CA LEU A 123 1.02 -13.86 10.53
C LEU A 123 1.84 -15.04 10.01
N PRO A 124 2.42 -15.87 10.88
CA PRO A 124 3.11 -17.09 10.48
C PRO A 124 2.21 -18.02 9.65
N PRO A 125 2.78 -18.75 8.69
CA PRO A 125 2.05 -19.72 7.90
C PRO A 125 1.44 -20.81 8.80
N GLN A 126 0.33 -21.39 8.34
CA GLN A 126 -0.34 -22.51 9.00
C GLN A 126 -0.27 -23.76 8.15
N SER A 127 -0.11 -24.91 8.81
CA SER A 127 -0.14 -26.23 8.16
C SER A 127 0.85 -26.37 6.99
N PHE A 128 0.37 -26.38 5.77
CA PHE A 128 1.17 -26.56 4.55
C PHE A 128 1.50 -25.27 3.82
N ASP A 129 1.06 -24.12 4.34
CA ASP A 129 1.36 -22.81 3.76
C ASP A 129 2.84 -22.49 3.90
N THR A 130 3.39 -21.82 2.90
CA THR A 130 4.79 -21.40 2.86
C THR A 130 4.98 -19.89 2.89
N ALA A 131 3.88 -19.12 2.89
CA ALA A 131 3.87 -17.66 2.88
C ALA A 131 3.22 -17.09 4.15
N PRO A 132 3.55 -15.85 4.53
CA PRO A 132 2.84 -15.15 5.59
C PRO A 132 1.34 -15.06 5.28
N ARG A 133 0.51 -15.12 6.32
CA ARG A 133 -0.93 -14.95 6.23
C ARG A 133 -1.32 -13.53 6.63
N GLU A 134 -2.47 -13.08 6.17
CA GLU A 134 -3.03 -11.80 6.58
C GLU A 134 -3.31 -11.74 8.08
N PHE A 135 -3.23 -10.54 8.66
CA PHE A 135 -3.73 -10.28 10.01
C PHE A 135 -5.26 -10.36 9.99
N GLU A 136 -5.83 -11.35 10.67
CA GLU A 136 -7.22 -11.77 10.51
C GLU A 136 -8.25 -10.91 11.26
N SER A 137 -7.82 -10.06 12.18
CA SER A 137 -8.73 -9.23 12.96
C SER A 137 -8.08 -7.96 13.47
N GLN A 138 -8.89 -6.92 13.74
CA GLN A 138 -8.43 -5.66 14.28
C GLN A 138 -7.66 -5.82 15.57
N VAL A 139 -8.07 -6.70 16.47
CA VAL A 139 -7.37 -6.97 17.74
C VAL A 139 -5.95 -7.48 17.51
N VAL A 140 -5.71 -8.26 16.46
CA VAL A 140 -4.38 -8.74 16.09
C VAL A 140 -3.59 -7.63 15.42
N ILE A 141 -4.21 -6.86 14.52
CA ILE A 141 -3.59 -5.71 13.87
C ILE A 141 -3.09 -4.72 14.93
N ASP A 142 -3.91 -4.34 15.90
CA ASP A 142 -3.60 -3.38 16.96
C ASP A 142 -2.45 -3.77 17.88
N ARG A 143 -2.10 -5.06 17.92
CA ARG A 143 -0.92 -5.54 18.66
C ARG A 143 0.39 -5.33 17.90
N HIS A 144 0.30 -5.25 16.58
CA HIS A 144 1.46 -5.22 15.71
C HIS A 144 1.65 -3.88 15.01
N ILE A 145 0.60 -3.06 14.89
CA ILE A 145 0.64 -1.78 14.20
C ILE A 145 0.11 -0.68 15.10
N ILE A 146 1.01 0.17 15.56
CA ILE A 146 0.68 1.34 16.37
C ILE A 146 0.80 2.59 15.49
N ARG A 147 -0.29 3.32 15.30
CA ARG A 147 -0.26 4.54 14.48
C ARG A 147 0.15 5.76 15.30
N GLY A 148 0.83 6.70 14.64
CA GLY A 148 1.08 8.04 15.16
C GLY A 148 -0.15 8.93 15.09
N SER A 149 -0.07 10.07 15.75
CA SER A 149 -1.16 11.05 15.82
C SER A 149 -1.17 12.03 14.65
N SER A 150 -0.04 12.18 13.93
CA SER A 150 0.10 13.11 12.80
C SER A 150 0.09 12.40 11.46
N VAL A 151 -0.51 13.06 10.48
CA VAL A 151 -0.44 12.70 9.05
C VAL A 151 0.34 13.81 8.36
N GLU A 152 1.34 13.45 7.58
CA GLU A 152 2.18 14.39 6.85
C GLU A 152 2.16 14.03 5.36
N ASP A 153 2.29 15.03 4.51
CA ASP A 153 2.47 14.82 3.08
C ASP A 153 3.73 13.99 2.82
N ILE A 154 3.64 13.08 1.86
CA ILE A 154 4.75 12.24 1.44
C ILE A 154 5.14 12.57 0.01
N GLU A 155 6.45 12.64 -0.23
CA GLU A 155 7.01 12.86 -1.55
C GLU A 155 7.47 11.53 -2.16
N PRO A 156 7.18 11.27 -3.46
CA PRO A 156 7.68 10.10 -4.14
C PRO A 156 9.17 10.21 -4.42
N LEU A 157 9.85 9.08 -4.46
CA LEU A 157 11.20 9.01 -5.02
C LEU A 157 11.13 9.22 -6.53
N VAL A 158 11.68 10.34 -7.01
CA VAL A 158 11.71 10.63 -8.45
C VAL A 158 12.78 9.77 -9.13
N CYS A 159 12.35 8.99 -10.13
CA CYS A 159 13.17 8.04 -10.85
C CYS A 159 13.12 8.29 -12.36
N ASN A 160 14.22 7.98 -13.05
CA ASN A 160 14.21 7.72 -14.49
C ASN A 160 13.95 6.23 -14.73
N ILE A 161 13.29 5.86 -15.85
CA ILE A 161 12.97 4.46 -16.15
C ILE A 161 14.22 3.56 -16.08
N PRO A 162 15.40 3.91 -16.66
CA PRO A 162 16.61 3.08 -16.56
C PRO A 162 17.16 2.91 -15.15
N SER A 163 16.77 3.76 -14.19
CA SER A 163 17.22 3.66 -12.79
C SER A 163 16.28 2.83 -11.92
N LEU A 164 15.18 2.34 -12.48
CA LEU A 164 14.29 1.42 -11.77
C LEU A 164 14.99 0.08 -11.59
N ASP A 165 15.02 -0.40 -10.37
CA ASP A 165 15.55 -1.72 -10.02
C ASP A 165 14.68 -2.40 -8.95
N THR A 166 14.93 -3.68 -8.70
CA THR A 166 14.09 -4.48 -7.81
C THR A 166 14.20 -4.08 -6.34
N SER A 167 15.25 -3.35 -5.94
CA SER A 167 15.38 -2.84 -4.57
C SER A 167 14.39 -1.71 -4.26
N LEU A 168 13.82 -1.11 -5.31
CA LEU A 168 12.80 -0.07 -5.21
C LEU A 168 11.37 -0.64 -5.15
N CYS A 169 11.18 -1.96 -5.32
CA CYS A 169 9.86 -2.57 -5.26
C CYS A 169 9.19 -2.34 -3.90
N GLY A 170 7.89 -1.99 -3.94
CA GLY A 170 7.13 -1.58 -2.77
C GLY A 170 7.24 -0.10 -2.41
N ARG A 171 8.22 0.64 -2.93
CA ARG A 171 8.42 2.07 -2.64
C ARG A 171 7.46 2.94 -3.45
N PHE A 172 7.17 4.12 -2.89
CA PHE A 172 6.45 5.17 -3.56
C PHE A 172 7.39 5.93 -4.50
N VAL A 173 7.20 5.75 -5.80
CA VAL A 173 8.04 6.31 -6.86
C VAL A 173 7.27 7.24 -7.78
N LYS A 174 8.00 8.07 -8.54
CA LYS A 174 7.47 8.93 -9.60
C LYS A 174 8.37 8.87 -10.81
N VAL A 175 7.76 8.67 -11.99
CA VAL A 175 8.39 8.79 -13.30
C VAL A 175 7.70 9.89 -14.09
N THR A 176 8.46 10.74 -14.77
CA THR A 176 7.96 11.90 -15.54
C THR A 176 8.32 11.78 -17.00
N ASP A 177 7.73 12.65 -17.82
CA ASP A 177 8.05 12.79 -19.25
C ASP A 177 7.87 11.48 -20.03
N ILE A 178 6.77 10.77 -19.75
CA ILE A 178 6.38 9.54 -20.42
C ILE A 178 5.03 9.72 -21.12
N TRP A 179 4.80 8.95 -22.20
CA TRP A 179 3.53 8.93 -22.92
C TRP A 179 3.04 7.50 -23.10
N HIS A 180 1.75 7.34 -23.30
CA HIS A 180 1.14 6.05 -23.59
C HIS A 180 1.66 5.49 -24.93
N ALA A 181 2.20 4.29 -24.92
CA ALA A 181 2.85 3.65 -26.06
C ALA A 181 2.31 2.20 -26.22
N PRO A 182 1.10 2.01 -26.80
CA PRO A 182 0.49 0.69 -26.95
C PRO A 182 1.37 -0.24 -27.81
N LEU A 183 1.26 -1.56 -27.58
CA LEU A 183 2.01 -2.55 -28.33
C LEU A 183 1.55 -2.70 -29.78
N THR A 184 0.27 -2.43 -30.05
CA THR A 184 -0.33 -2.50 -31.39
C THR A 184 -1.32 -1.37 -31.60
N ASP A 185 -1.43 -0.88 -32.84
CA ASP A 185 -2.40 0.15 -33.22
C ASP A 185 -3.87 -0.34 -33.16
N SER A 186 -4.08 -1.62 -32.90
CA SER A 186 -5.40 -2.25 -32.82
C SER A 186 -6.00 -2.27 -31.40
N ASP A 187 -5.24 -1.80 -30.41
CA ASP A 187 -5.73 -1.73 -29.04
C ASP A 187 -6.67 -0.51 -28.92
N GLU A 188 -7.96 -0.74 -29.23
CA GLU A 188 -9.05 0.21 -29.01
C GLU A 188 -9.35 0.37 -27.51
N GLU A 189 -8.31 0.47 -26.71
CA GLU A 189 -8.44 0.72 -25.27
C GLU A 189 -8.89 2.17 -25.07
N SER A 190 -10.01 2.36 -24.42
CA SER A 190 -10.59 3.68 -24.17
C SER A 190 -10.32 4.19 -22.74
N SER A 191 -9.81 3.33 -21.86
CA SER A 191 -9.61 3.65 -20.44
C SER A 191 -8.32 3.03 -19.89
N MET A 192 -7.84 3.57 -18.78
CA MET A 192 -6.61 3.17 -18.11
C MET A 192 -6.72 1.89 -17.25
N VAL A 193 -7.76 1.08 -17.45
CA VAL A 193 -7.97 -0.17 -16.69
C VAL A 193 -6.94 -1.25 -17.09
N GLU A 194 -6.48 -2.04 -16.11
CA GLU A 194 -5.45 -3.07 -16.27
C GLU A 194 -4.06 -2.50 -16.59
N TYR A 195 -3.28 -3.18 -17.44
CA TYR A 195 -1.90 -2.80 -17.74
C TYR A 195 -1.82 -1.87 -18.95
N HIS A 196 -1.15 -0.74 -18.77
CA HIS A 196 -0.83 0.18 -19.87
C HIS A 196 0.67 0.40 -19.95
N ARG A 197 1.16 0.37 -21.18
CA ARG A 197 2.57 0.57 -21.50
C ARG A 197 2.84 2.05 -21.72
N PHE A 198 3.87 2.57 -21.07
CA PHE A 198 4.38 3.92 -21.26
C PHE A 198 5.84 3.89 -21.71
N SER A 199 6.24 4.88 -22.48
CA SER A 199 7.61 5.05 -22.97
C SER A 199 8.08 6.49 -22.79
N ASN A 200 9.40 6.68 -22.83
CA ASN A 200 10.04 7.99 -22.91
C ASN A 200 10.74 8.17 -24.28
N ASP A 201 11.38 9.33 -24.51
CA ASP A 201 12.10 9.64 -25.75
C ASP A 201 13.27 8.66 -26.07
N ASN A 202 13.76 7.93 -25.08
CA ASN A 202 14.83 6.93 -25.25
C ASN A 202 14.28 5.52 -25.51
N GLU A 203 12.97 5.38 -25.70
CA GLU A 203 12.27 4.08 -25.86
C GLU A 203 12.36 3.18 -24.59
N ASP A 204 12.74 3.72 -23.45
CA ASP A 204 12.66 3.01 -22.18
C ASP A 204 11.19 2.80 -21.80
N ILE A 205 10.87 1.66 -21.18
CA ILE A 205 9.50 1.23 -20.95
C ILE A 205 9.21 1.02 -19.45
N VAL A 206 8.05 1.51 -19.04
CA VAL A 206 7.43 1.24 -17.74
C VAL A 206 5.94 0.98 -17.95
N TYR A 207 5.36 0.18 -17.07
CA TYR A 207 3.92 -0.10 -17.10
C TYR A 207 3.22 0.61 -15.96
N THR A 208 1.92 0.84 -16.14
CA THR A 208 0.99 1.14 -15.06
C THR A 208 -0.01 -0.01 -14.92
N TYR A 209 -0.60 -0.16 -13.74
CA TYR A 209 -1.71 -1.07 -13.53
C TYR A 209 -2.80 -0.39 -12.72
N ILE A 210 -4.03 -0.43 -13.24
CA ILE A 210 -5.22 0.04 -12.55
C ILE A 210 -6.21 -1.12 -12.46
N SER A 211 -6.59 -1.46 -11.22
CA SER A 211 -7.57 -2.50 -10.95
C SER A 211 -8.92 -2.18 -11.61
N PRO A 212 -9.63 -3.16 -12.19
CA PRO A 212 -11.00 -2.97 -12.66
C PRO A 212 -11.98 -2.50 -11.57
N TYR A 213 -11.61 -2.66 -10.30
CA TYR A 213 -12.39 -2.24 -9.14
C TYR A 213 -12.04 -0.83 -8.64
N ALA A 214 -11.02 -0.19 -9.22
CA ALA A 214 -10.65 1.17 -8.84
C ALA A 214 -11.71 2.17 -9.30
N GLU A 215 -12.05 3.15 -8.47
CA GLU A 215 -13.02 4.20 -8.80
C GLU A 215 -12.65 4.99 -10.06
N PHE A 216 -11.35 5.05 -10.36
CA PHE A 216 -10.81 5.74 -11.55
C PHE A 216 -10.45 4.80 -12.71
N ALA A 217 -10.90 3.53 -12.69
CA ALA A 217 -10.65 2.56 -13.77
C ALA A 217 -11.12 3.03 -15.14
N SER A 218 -12.22 3.83 -15.19
CA SER A 218 -12.76 4.41 -16.42
C SER A 218 -12.05 5.70 -16.87
N MET A 219 -10.95 6.10 -16.22
CA MET A 219 -10.17 7.27 -16.63
C MET A 219 -9.68 7.08 -18.07
N PRO A 220 -9.84 8.10 -18.95
CA PRO A 220 -9.36 7.99 -20.32
C PRO A 220 -7.83 7.90 -20.38
N ILE A 221 -7.33 7.22 -21.39
CA ILE A 221 -5.89 7.15 -21.66
C ILE A 221 -5.41 8.57 -21.99
N PRO A 222 -4.35 9.05 -21.33
CA PRO A 222 -3.80 10.38 -21.64
C PRO A 222 -3.17 10.39 -23.03
N ALA A 223 -3.51 11.41 -23.82
CA ALA A 223 -2.94 11.64 -25.15
C ALA A 223 -1.64 12.47 -25.11
N GLU A 224 -1.31 13.01 -23.95
CA GLU A 224 -0.18 13.92 -23.71
C GLU A 224 0.89 13.26 -22.86
N PHE A 225 2.04 13.91 -22.73
CA PHE A 225 3.05 13.52 -21.75
C PHE A 225 2.49 13.59 -20.35
N VAL A 226 2.81 12.59 -19.56
CA VAL A 226 2.35 12.46 -18.17
C VAL A 226 3.51 12.26 -17.22
N SER A 227 3.22 12.56 -15.97
CA SER A 227 3.92 12.10 -14.79
C SER A 227 3.06 11.04 -14.13
N VAL A 228 3.64 9.92 -13.80
CA VAL A 228 2.99 8.82 -13.08
C VAL A 228 3.72 8.57 -11.77
N GLN A 229 2.98 8.54 -10.68
CA GLN A 229 3.50 8.14 -9.37
C GLN A 229 2.65 7.02 -8.78
N GLY A 230 3.23 6.25 -7.86
CA GLY A 230 2.55 5.10 -7.26
C GLY A 230 3.53 4.14 -6.62
N ILE A 231 3.04 2.99 -6.21
CA ILE A 231 3.87 1.93 -5.65
C ILE A 231 4.49 1.12 -6.79
N LEU A 232 5.80 0.90 -6.71
CA LEU A 232 6.56 0.15 -7.73
C LEU A 232 6.45 -1.35 -7.49
N PHE A 233 6.18 -2.08 -8.57
CA PHE A 233 6.17 -3.54 -8.65
C PHE A 233 7.10 -4.02 -9.74
N TYR A 234 7.54 -5.27 -9.64
CA TYR A 234 8.22 -5.98 -10.72
C TYR A 234 7.52 -7.30 -10.95
N GLU A 235 6.69 -7.38 -11.99
CA GLU A 235 5.74 -8.48 -12.18
C GLU A 235 5.58 -8.89 -13.65
N SER A 236 4.93 -10.03 -13.87
CA SER A 236 4.63 -10.52 -15.22
C SER A 236 3.46 -9.74 -15.81
N VAL A 237 3.68 -9.11 -16.94
CA VAL A 237 2.66 -8.42 -17.72
C VAL A 237 2.24 -9.30 -18.89
N LYS A 238 0.94 -9.37 -19.18
CA LYS A 238 0.40 -10.16 -20.29
C LYS A 238 1.05 -9.74 -21.62
N ASN A 239 1.42 -10.70 -22.43
CA ASN A 239 2.09 -10.54 -23.74
C ASN A 239 3.57 -10.11 -23.64
N GLU A 240 4.11 -9.84 -22.45
CA GLU A 240 5.53 -9.64 -22.27
C GLU A 240 6.27 -10.95 -21.98
N LYS A 241 7.52 -11.07 -22.48
CA LYS A 241 8.35 -12.28 -22.32
C LYS A 241 9.07 -12.31 -20.97
N SER A 242 9.26 -11.15 -20.37
CA SER A 242 9.94 -10.96 -19.09
C SER A 242 9.06 -10.17 -18.13
N ARG A 243 9.38 -10.24 -16.85
CA ARG A 243 8.77 -9.36 -15.85
C ARG A 243 9.11 -7.90 -16.16
N GLN A 244 8.21 -7.00 -15.83
CA GLN A 244 8.30 -5.57 -16.11
C GLN A 244 8.16 -4.75 -14.83
N PHE A 245 8.71 -3.55 -14.82
CA PHE A 245 8.41 -2.57 -13.80
C PHE A 245 7.03 -1.98 -14.02
N VAL A 246 6.19 -2.03 -12.97
CA VAL A 246 4.80 -1.58 -12.98
C VAL A 246 4.59 -0.59 -11.86
N ILE A 247 4.12 0.59 -12.17
CA ILE A 247 3.71 1.58 -11.16
C ILE A 247 2.20 1.44 -10.96
N ARG A 248 1.77 1.22 -9.73
CA ARG A 248 0.36 1.18 -9.35
C ARG A 248 -0.03 2.50 -8.70
N PRO A 249 -0.78 3.38 -9.39
CA PRO A 249 -1.26 4.63 -8.83
C PRO A 249 -2.16 4.38 -7.61
N ARG A 250 -2.07 5.26 -6.62
CA ARG A 250 -2.89 5.17 -5.39
C ARG A 250 -4.21 5.88 -5.58
N PHE A 251 -4.19 6.98 -6.36
CA PHE A 251 -5.31 7.86 -6.64
C PHE A 251 -5.30 8.26 -8.13
N LYS A 252 -6.41 8.81 -8.60
CA LYS A 252 -6.51 9.34 -9.96
C LYS A 252 -5.44 10.39 -10.26
N ASP A 253 -5.16 11.27 -9.30
CA ASP A 253 -4.23 12.39 -9.47
C ASP A 253 -2.75 11.95 -9.43
N ASP A 254 -2.48 10.69 -9.14
CA ASP A 254 -1.15 10.09 -9.28
C ASP A 254 -0.73 9.97 -10.77
N ILE A 255 -1.67 10.14 -11.71
CA ILE A 255 -1.39 10.30 -13.14
C ILE A 255 -1.79 11.73 -13.54
N SER A 256 -0.81 12.56 -13.85
CA SER A 256 -1.02 13.97 -14.17
C SER A 256 -0.36 14.35 -15.49
N THR A 257 -1.07 15.11 -16.33
CA THR A 257 -0.52 15.66 -17.58
C THR A 257 0.53 16.72 -17.27
N ILE A 258 1.60 16.70 -18.05
CA ILE A 258 2.65 17.71 -17.99
C ILE A 258 2.31 18.79 -19.01
N ASN A 259 1.91 19.96 -18.54
CA ASN A 259 1.76 21.12 -19.42
C ASN A 259 3.15 21.52 -19.91
N SER A 260 3.45 21.24 -21.17
CA SER A 260 4.65 21.75 -21.85
C SER A 260 4.53 23.28 -21.93
N THR A 261 5.05 23.97 -20.93
CA THR A 261 5.35 25.41 -21.10
C THR A 261 6.56 25.50 -22.02
N HIS A 262 6.29 25.65 -23.32
CA HIS A 262 7.27 26.09 -24.33
C HIS A 262 7.49 27.61 -24.24
#